data_941d8702682ec401e681a3eace8fb250
#
_entry.id   941d8702682ec401e681a3eace8fb250
#
_cell.length_a   1.000
_cell.length_b   1.000
_cell.length_c   1.000
_cell.angle_alpha   90.00
_cell.angle_beta   90.00
_cell.angle_gamma   90.00
#
_symmetry.space_group_name_H-M   'P 1'
#
loop_
_entity.id
_entity.type
_entity.pdbx_description
1 polymer ?
#
loop_
_entity_poly.entity_id
_entity_poly.type
_entity_poly.pdbx_seq_one_letter_code
_entity_poly.pdbx_strand_id
1 'polypeptide(L)'
;MKKQFMARLLSALMCTTMLACGSGAASADAADDLQGETEAMTNLPKVDQTAWQYNADDDVYYQIGISYCETPADTAYETLAIFVPGAYMTATENGDGTYSCEIDPTAVVGSYTAETAPIVMPINTPGYSAMAALTSYASFTSYTDEGFVYVHAGCRGRDAGAPAGVTDLKAAVRYLRYTDDVIPGNAERIFTFGMSGGGAQSALMGSTGDSALYDAYLEEIGAVTGVSDAVLGSMCWCPITNLDTADEAYEWMMGMTRSGLSEEEQQISDQLAEAFAAYINSAGIKDPDGAVLTLSESDDGIYQAGSYYDYMKTVIEESLNHFLSDTEFPYDASSASGGGRGGFGGGMPGGFGGQSPFGGGQRPERGEGAPDFGAGQKPDGGMMPEDVSFEDIDDITRNETTSGVSLSGTYETAQDYIDALNAEREWVHYDAATNTATITSIEDFVLACKSASKNLGAFDQLDGGQGENTLFGYGDGNGAHFDATLAGILNELGSNYAADYAEDLTKQDSAGNTVDYRVRMYTPLYYLLESSEGYQESTVAKYWRIRTGIAQGDCALSTEMNLALALENDERVESVDFETIWGAGHTQAERSGNSTDNFIAWVNACLAE
;
A
#
# COMPACT_ATOMS: atom_id res chain seq x y z
N MET A 1 36.96 -40.25 -12.55
CA MET A 1 36.98 -41.30 -11.50
C MET A 1 35.79 -41.08 -10.62
N LYS A 2 34.85 -41.97 -10.76
CA LYS A 2 33.72 -42.35 -9.95
C LYS A 2 33.89 -42.16 -8.45
N LYS A 3 32.85 -41.64 -7.76
CA LYS A 3 32.22 -42.31 -6.61
C LYS A 3 30.89 -41.69 -6.27
N GLN A 4 29.82 -42.44 -6.56
CA GLN A 4 28.52 -42.46 -5.92
C GLN A 4 28.63 -42.89 -4.45
N PHE A 5 27.71 -42.40 -3.61
CA PHE A 5 27.16 -43.10 -2.44
C PHE A 5 25.98 -42.27 -1.97
N MET A 6 24.78 -42.67 -2.02
CA MET A 6 23.99 -43.80 -1.62
C MET A 6 22.94 -43.35 -0.59
N ALA A 7 21.69 -43.51 -0.98
CA ALA A 7 20.48 -43.37 -0.19
C ALA A 7 20.30 -44.47 0.87
N ARG A 8 19.57 -44.22 1.97
CA ARG A 8 18.77 -45.16 2.78
C ARG A 8 17.69 -44.36 3.48
N LEU A 9 16.40 -44.48 3.23
CA LEU A 9 15.42 -45.55 3.44
C LEU A 9 15.35 -46.17 4.84
N LEU A 10 14.24 -45.94 5.54
CA LEU A 10 13.53 -46.87 6.45
C LEU A 10 12.15 -46.23 6.76
N SER A 11 11.05 -46.71 6.19
CA SER A 11 10.19 -47.87 6.52
C SER A 11 9.36 -47.70 7.79
N ALA A 12 8.11 -47.32 7.66
CA ALA A 12 6.86 -48.11 7.79
C ALA A 12 6.54 -48.74 9.16
N LEU A 13 5.40 -48.41 9.73
CA LEU A 13 4.62 -49.38 10.48
C LEU A 13 3.12 -49.19 10.22
N MET A 14 2.56 -50.16 9.51
CA MET A 14 1.11 -50.40 9.35
C MET A 14 0.49 -50.86 10.68
N CYS A 15 -0.74 -50.42 10.92
CA CYS A 15 -1.68 -51.23 11.66
C CYS A 15 -3.07 -51.13 11.03
N THR A 16 -3.42 -52.21 10.36
CA THR A 16 -4.70 -52.57 9.76
C THR A 16 -5.69 -53.02 10.82
N THR A 17 -6.93 -52.53 10.80
CA THR A 17 -8.09 -53.33 11.20
C THR A 17 -9.26 -53.05 10.23
N MET A 18 -9.62 -54.09 9.48
CA MET A 18 -10.87 -54.22 8.73
C MET A 18 -12.02 -54.57 9.67
N LEU A 19 -13.23 -54.03 9.39
CA LEU A 19 -14.51 -54.75 9.38
C LEU A 19 -15.55 -53.91 8.66
N ALA A 20 -15.98 -54.23 7.60
CA ALA A 20 -17.09 -54.92 6.94
C ALA A 20 -18.44 -54.18 6.92
N CYS A 21 -18.84 -53.90 5.68
CA CYS A 21 -20.18 -53.93 5.05
C CYS A 21 -21.43 -53.42 5.77
N GLY A 22 -22.03 -52.44 5.10
CA GLY A 22 -23.45 -52.12 5.21
C GLY A 22 -23.85 -51.15 4.09
N SER A 23 -24.41 -51.72 3.02
CA SER A 23 -25.01 -50.99 1.90
C SER A 23 -26.29 -50.27 2.34
N GLY A 24 -26.34 -48.93 2.17
CA GLY A 24 -27.54 -48.15 2.28
C GLY A 24 -27.39 -46.90 1.43
N ALA A 25 -28.09 -46.88 0.31
CA ALA A 25 -28.30 -45.68 -0.50
C ALA A 25 -29.11 -44.67 0.30
N ALA A 26 -28.52 -43.50 0.59
CA ALA A 26 -29.27 -42.34 1.04
C ALA A 26 -28.74 -41.14 0.27
N SER A 27 -29.72 -40.42 -0.25
CA SER A 27 -29.75 -39.24 -1.05
C SER A 27 -28.71 -38.19 -0.74
N ALA A 28 -28.17 -37.60 -1.82
CA ALA A 28 -27.54 -36.30 -1.82
C ALA A 28 -28.56 -35.22 -1.40
N ASP A 29 -28.41 -34.74 -0.14
CA ASP A 29 -28.95 -33.50 0.39
C ASP A 29 -28.47 -33.41 1.85
N ALA A 30 -27.27 -32.93 2.07
CA ALA A 30 -26.77 -32.42 3.37
C ALA A 30 -25.31 -31.99 3.20
N ALA A 31 -25.10 -30.91 2.47
CA ALA A 31 -23.84 -30.18 2.47
C ALA A 31 -24.17 -28.67 2.47
N ASP A 32 -25.04 -28.30 3.41
CA ASP A 32 -25.30 -26.90 3.72
C ASP A 32 -25.80 -26.90 5.17
N ASP A 33 -24.90 -26.70 6.12
CA ASP A 33 -25.12 -26.29 7.50
C ASP A 33 -23.94 -26.72 8.39
N LEU A 34 -22.80 -26.01 8.29
CA LEU A 34 -21.82 -25.88 9.39
C LEU A 34 -21.05 -24.55 9.26
N GLN A 35 -21.74 -23.46 8.96
CA GLN A 35 -21.33 -22.14 9.41
C GLN A 35 -22.18 -21.84 10.65
N GLY A 36 -21.72 -22.29 11.78
CA GLY A 36 -22.15 -21.71 13.03
C GLY A 36 -21.63 -20.28 13.05
N GLU A 37 -22.51 -19.31 12.85
CA GLU A 37 -22.23 -17.91 13.14
C GLU A 37 -21.72 -17.86 14.59
N THR A 38 -20.43 -17.65 14.76
CA THR A 38 -19.87 -17.35 16.08
C THR A 38 -20.36 -15.96 16.42
N GLU A 39 -21.17 -15.82 17.46
CA GLU A 39 -21.63 -14.50 17.91
C GLU A 39 -20.41 -13.64 18.26
N ALA A 40 -20.42 -12.38 17.82
CA ALA A 40 -19.40 -11.40 18.16
C ALA A 40 -19.28 -11.27 19.68
N MET A 41 -18.05 -11.39 20.21
CA MET A 41 -17.79 -11.31 21.64
C MET A 41 -16.90 -10.11 21.95
N THR A 42 -17.41 -9.18 22.74
CA THR A 42 -16.70 -8.02 23.24
C THR A 42 -17.47 -7.37 24.38
N ASN A 43 -16.78 -6.58 25.22
CA ASN A 43 -17.41 -5.66 26.19
C ASN A 43 -17.54 -4.23 25.63
N LEU A 44 -17.13 -3.97 24.40
CA LEU A 44 -17.28 -2.67 23.79
C LEU A 44 -18.77 -2.32 23.61
N PRO A 45 -19.17 -1.08 23.88
CA PRO A 45 -20.49 -0.61 23.47
C PRO A 45 -20.55 -0.54 21.95
N LYS A 46 -21.72 -0.80 21.38
CA LYS A 46 -22.01 -0.41 19.99
C LYS A 46 -22.05 1.13 19.88
N VAL A 47 -22.01 1.63 18.66
CA VAL A 47 -22.13 3.06 18.36
C VAL A 47 -23.39 3.63 19.04
N ASP A 48 -23.25 4.69 19.83
CA ASP A 48 -24.34 5.30 20.61
C ASP A 48 -25.28 6.09 19.72
N GLN A 49 -26.49 5.60 19.56
CA GLN A 49 -27.49 6.23 18.71
C GLN A 49 -27.99 7.58 19.23
N THR A 50 -27.62 7.98 20.45
CA THR A 50 -28.01 9.27 21.06
C THR A 50 -26.87 10.31 21.04
N ALA A 51 -25.70 9.95 20.53
CA ALA A 51 -24.50 10.79 20.57
C ALA A 51 -24.06 11.32 19.18
N TRP A 52 -24.92 11.23 18.18
CA TRP A 52 -24.62 11.74 16.86
C TRP A 52 -24.52 13.27 16.87
N GLN A 53 -23.57 13.81 16.12
CA GLN A 53 -23.44 15.22 15.80
C GLN A 53 -23.88 15.44 14.35
N TYR A 54 -24.24 16.67 14.00
CA TYR A 54 -24.69 17.00 12.64
C TYR A 54 -24.02 18.25 12.12
N ASN A 55 -23.45 18.16 10.94
CA ASN A 55 -22.97 19.29 10.17
C ASN A 55 -24.03 19.66 9.12
N ALA A 56 -24.62 20.84 9.25
CA ALA A 56 -25.71 21.28 8.38
C ALA A 56 -25.23 21.81 7.02
N ASP A 57 -23.96 22.22 6.91
CA ASP A 57 -23.40 22.72 5.66
C ASP A 57 -23.10 21.55 4.70
N ASP A 58 -22.68 20.43 5.26
CA ASP A 58 -22.31 19.22 4.51
C ASP A 58 -23.44 18.15 4.49
N ASP A 59 -24.53 18.36 5.24
CA ASP A 59 -25.61 17.37 5.44
C ASP A 59 -25.10 15.99 5.89
N VAL A 60 -24.26 15.96 6.96
CA VAL A 60 -23.57 14.76 7.46
C VAL A 60 -23.81 14.58 8.94
N TYR A 61 -24.27 13.38 9.36
CA TYR A 61 -24.18 12.93 10.76
C TYR A 61 -22.83 12.27 11.00
N TYR A 62 -22.25 12.54 12.18
CA TYR A 62 -20.95 11.99 12.52
C TYR A 62 -20.78 11.71 14.00
N GLN A 63 -19.90 10.76 14.34
CA GLN A 63 -19.36 10.56 15.68
C GLN A 63 -17.85 10.41 15.61
N ILE A 64 -17.15 10.97 16.61
CA ILE A 64 -15.68 10.98 16.70
C ILE A 64 -15.27 10.41 18.06
N GLY A 65 -14.13 9.69 18.09
CA GLY A 65 -13.56 9.15 19.34
C GLY A 65 -14.21 7.85 19.78
N ILE A 66 -14.71 7.05 18.85
CA ILE A 66 -15.30 5.73 19.13
C ILE A 66 -14.16 4.72 19.29
N SER A 67 -14.02 4.11 20.48
CA SER A 67 -13.04 3.03 20.70
C SER A 67 -13.43 1.77 19.94
N TYR A 68 -12.51 1.21 19.19
CA TYR A 68 -12.71 -0.03 18.45
C TYR A 68 -12.01 -1.26 19.07
N CYS A 69 -11.34 -1.07 20.23
CA CYS A 69 -10.71 -2.13 21.02
C CYS A 69 -10.89 -1.85 22.52
N GLU A 70 -10.89 -2.90 23.37
CA GLU A 70 -11.17 -2.79 24.80
C GLU A 70 -10.00 -2.21 25.59
N THR A 71 -8.78 -2.48 25.15
CA THR A 71 -7.53 -2.11 25.82
C THR A 71 -6.57 -1.41 24.87
N PRO A 72 -6.95 -0.20 24.39
CA PRO A 72 -6.08 0.53 23.47
C PRO A 72 -4.70 0.78 24.09
N ALA A 73 -3.65 0.53 23.31
CA ALA A 73 -2.28 0.83 23.72
C ALA A 73 -2.01 2.35 23.71
N ASP A 74 -2.64 3.08 22.77
CA ASP A 74 -2.59 4.54 22.70
C ASP A 74 -3.89 5.13 22.16
N THR A 75 -4.64 5.79 23.03
CA THR A 75 -5.94 6.40 22.70
C THR A 75 -5.86 7.59 21.74
N ALA A 76 -4.66 8.11 21.45
CA ALA A 76 -4.49 9.14 20.44
C ALA A 76 -4.62 8.57 19.00
N TYR A 77 -4.48 7.27 18.87
CA TYR A 77 -4.57 6.56 17.59
C TYR A 77 -5.74 5.57 17.54
N GLU A 78 -5.96 4.79 18.58
CA GLU A 78 -6.86 3.63 18.57
C GLU A 78 -8.32 4.00 18.82
N THR A 79 -8.82 5.02 18.10
CA THR A 79 -10.25 5.35 17.99
C THR A 79 -10.61 5.64 16.54
N LEU A 80 -11.90 5.51 16.22
CA LEU A 80 -12.41 5.84 14.89
C LEU A 80 -13.46 6.95 14.92
N ALA A 81 -13.69 7.53 13.76
CA ALA A 81 -14.78 8.45 13.48
C ALA A 81 -15.59 7.93 12.29
N ILE A 82 -16.91 8.08 12.37
CA ILE A 82 -17.86 7.66 11.33
C ILE A 82 -18.59 8.88 10.81
N PHE A 83 -18.69 9.00 9.48
CA PHE A 83 -19.39 10.07 8.77
C PHE A 83 -20.42 9.44 7.83
N VAL A 84 -21.68 9.87 7.96
CA VAL A 84 -22.84 9.25 7.31
C VAL A 84 -23.63 10.32 6.57
N PRO A 85 -24.03 10.10 5.31
CA PRO A 85 -24.96 10.99 4.60
C PRO A 85 -26.20 11.29 5.43
N GLY A 86 -26.57 12.58 5.54
CA GLY A 86 -27.68 13.01 6.38
C GLY A 86 -29.01 12.34 6.07
N ALA A 87 -29.26 12.06 4.79
CA ALA A 87 -30.46 11.38 4.34
C ALA A 87 -30.63 9.95 4.90
N TYR A 88 -29.57 9.27 5.30
CA TYR A 88 -29.65 7.91 5.88
C TYR A 88 -30.17 7.87 7.32
N MET A 89 -30.37 9.04 7.94
CA MET A 89 -30.75 9.14 9.33
C MET A 89 -32.06 9.91 9.51
N THR A 90 -32.94 9.40 10.36
CA THR A 90 -34.05 10.16 10.94
C THR A 90 -33.64 10.58 12.35
N ALA A 91 -33.55 11.89 12.60
CA ALA A 91 -32.94 12.42 13.80
C ALA A 91 -33.90 13.28 14.65
N THR A 92 -33.68 13.24 15.95
CA THR A 92 -34.32 14.12 16.93
C THR A 92 -33.23 14.82 17.74
N GLU A 93 -33.26 16.17 17.76
CA GLU A 93 -32.30 16.96 18.52
C GLU A 93 -32.48 16.77 20.02
N ASN A 94 -31.39 16.52 20.75
CA ASN A 94 -31.39 16.30 22.20
C ASN A 94 -31.34 17.59 23.02
N GLY A 95 -31.03 18.74 22.38
CA GLY A 95 -30.95 20.05 23.02
C GLY A 95 -29.59 20.38 23.66
N ASP A 96 -28.60 19.53 23.48
CA ASP A 96 -27.22 19.72 23.92
C ASP A 96 -26.20 19.74 22.76
N GLY A 97 -26.71 19.79 21.53
CA GLY A 97 -25.91 19.76 20.31
C GLY A 97 -25.72 18.37 19.73
N THR A 98 -26.31 17.34 20.37
CA THR A 98 -26.34 15.97 19.87
C THR A 98 -27.72 15.60 19.33
N TYR A 99 -27.79 14.49 18.61
CA TYR A 99 -29.00 13.95 18.00
C TYR A 99 -29.18 12.48 18.34
N SER A 100 -30.42 12.11 18.63
CA SER A 100 -30.85 10.71 18.66
C SER A 100 -31.28 10.32 17.25
N CYS A 101 -30.57 9.37 16.65
CA CYS A 101 -30.77 8.96 15.26
C CYS A 101 -31.30 7.53 15.15
N GLU A 102 -32.15 7.32 14.17
CA GLU A 102 -32.59 6.00 13.68
C GLU A 102 -32.25 5.92 12.18
N ILE A 103 -31.84 4.74 11.71
CA ILE A 103 -31.54 4.52 10.29
C ILE A 103 -32.84 4.60 9.48
N ASP A 104 -32.85 5.39 8.40
CA ASP A 104 -33.92 5.35 7.39
C ASP A 104 -33.58 4.33 6.30
N PRO A 105 -34.18 3.13 6.32
CA PRO A 105 -33.86 2.09 5.36
C PRO A 105 -34.41 2.39 3.95
N THR A 106 -35.21 3.45 3.80
CA THR A 106 -35.84 3.82 2.53
C THR A 106 -35.10 4.95 1.79
N ALA A 107 -34.23 5.66 2.50
CA ALA A 107 -33.44 6.74 1.93
C ALA A 107 -32.42 6.20 0.91
N VAL A 108 -32.21 6.99 -0.14
CA VAL A 108 -31.26 6.69 -1.22
C VAL A 108 -30.40 7.92 -1.45
N VAL A 109 -29.07 7.72 -1.44
CA VAL A 109 -28.09 8.72 -1.87
C VAL A 109 -27.22 8.08 -2.97
N GLY A 110 -27.06 8.78 -4.09
CA GLY A 110 -26.42 8.19 -5.25
C GLY A 110 -27.13 6.90 -5.71
N SER A 111 -26.40 5.79 -5.66
CA SER A 111 -26.92 4.46 -6.01
C SER A 111 -27.23 3.58 -4.81
N TYR A 112 -27.11 4.08 -3.58
CA TYR A 112 -27.10 3.27 -2.35
C TYR A 112 -28.21 3.63 -1.38
N THR A 113 -28.69 2.63 -0.67
CA THR A 113 -29.48 2.79 0.55
C THR A 113 -28.58 2.73 1.79
N ALA A 114 -29.11 3.07 2.96
CA ALA A 114 -28.38 2.92 4.22
C ALA A 114 -27.85 1.49 4.46
N GLU A 115 -28.53 0.44 3.97
CA GLU A 115 -28.13 -0.95 4.09
C GLU A 115 -27.14 -1.43 3.03
N THR A 116 -27.02 -0.71 1.91
CA THR A 116 -26.20 -1.14 0.76
C THR A 116 -24.99 -0.25 0.53
N ALA A 117 -24.88 0.85 1.25
CA ALA A 117 -23.81 1.81 1.09
C ALA A 117 -22.44 1.17 1.40
N PRO A 118 -21.43 1.36 0.55
CA PRO A 118 -20.08 0.93 0.90
C PRO A 118 -19.50 1.77 2.04
N ILE A 119 -18.64 1.14 2.82
CA ILE A 119 -17.81 1.81 3.83
C ILE A 119 -16.41 1.99 3.24
N VAL A 120 -15.90 3.20 3.24
CA VAL A 120 -14.57 3.51 2.73
C VAL A 120 -13.65 3.95 3.87
N MET A 121 -12.45 3.37 3.93
CA MET A 121 -11.47 3.59 4.98
C MET A 121 -10.14 4.03 4.38
N PRO A 122 -9.74 5.31 4.53
CA PRO A 122 -8.42 5.76 4.13
C PRO A 122 -7.35 5.20 5.07
N ILE A 123 -6.19 4.91 4.52
CA ILE A 123 -4.98 4.55 5.26
C ILE A 123 -3.89 5.56 4.89
N ASN A 124 -3.77 6.61 5.70
CA ASN A 124 -2.81 7.68 5.47
C ASN A 124 -1.62 7.56 6.43
N THR A 125 -0.71 6.67 6.10
CA THR A 125 0.46 6.30 6.92
C THR A 125 1.76 6.39 6.11
N PRO A 126 2.15 7.59 5.62
CA PRO A 126 3.35 7.76 4.82
C PRO A 126 4.58 7.25 5.57
N GLY A 127 5.43 6.44 4.90
CA GLY A 127 6.56 5.77 5.52
C GLY A 127 6.18 4.93 6.75
N TYR A 128 4.96 4.38 6.76
CA TYR A 128 4.39 3.62 7.90
C TYR A 128 4.24 4.42 9.20
N SER A 129 4.14 5.75 9.14
CA SER A 129 3.86 6.58 10.32
C SER A 129 2.49 6.27 10.90
N ALA A 130 2.25 6.68 12.15
CA ALA A 130 0.92 6.59 12.74
C ALA A 130 -0.08 7.51 12.02
N MET A 131 -1.33 7.08 11.95
CA MET A 131 -2.46 7.92 11.55
C MET A 131 -3.23 8.31 12.80
N ALA A 132 -3.20 9.60 13.15
CA ALA A 132 -3.89 10.10 14.34
C ALA A 132 -5.41 9.94 14.21
N ALA A 133 -6.08 9.65 15.32
CA ALA A 133 -7.53 9.70 15.40
C ALA A 133 -8.03 11.15 15.22
N LEU A 134 -9.20 11.32 14.60
CA LEU A 134 -9.81 12.64 14.48
C LEU A 134 -10.29 13.14 15.85
N THR A 135 -10.04 14.43 16.11
CA THR A 135 -10.49 15.12 17.34
C THR A 135 -11.55 16.19 17.07
N SER A 136 -11.80 16.49 15.80
CA SER A 136 -12.79 17.48 15.34
C SER A 136 -13.40 17.03 14.00
N TYR A 137 -14.49 17.68 13.63
CA TYR A 137 -15.13 17.47 12.34
C TYR A 137 -14.16 17.81 11.19
N ALA A 138 -14.17 16.96 10.17
CA ALA A 138 -13.58 17.21 8.87
C ALA A 138 -14.59 16.88 7.77
N SER A 139 -14.56 17.60 6.67
CA SER A 139 -15.49 17.39 5.55
C SER A 139 -15.00 16.27 4.65
N PHE A 140 -15.88 15.33 4.35
CA PHE A 140 -15.63 14.20 3.43
C PHE A 140 -16.76 14.09 2.40
N THR A 141 -17.29 15.22 1.97
CA THR A 141 -18.44 15.31 1.05
C THR A 141 -18.20 14.63 -0.29
N SER A 142 -16.95 14.57 -0.77
CA SER A 142 -16.63 13.80 -1.97
C SER A 142 -17.11 12.33 -1.91
N TYR A 143 -17.17 11.75 -0.70
CA TYR A 143 -17.64 10.38 -0.48
C TYR A 143 -19.10 10.33 -0.03
N THR A 144 -19.47 11.19 0.93
CA THR A 144 -20.83 11.15 1.50
C THR A 144 -21.89 11.62 0.52
N ASP A 145 -21.60 12.55 -0.40
CA ASP A 145 -22.51 12.97 -1.48
C ASP A 145 -22.79 11.86 -2.49
N GLU A 146 -21.85 10.91 -2.63
CA GLU A 146 -22.01 9.71 -3.46
C GLU A 146 -22.74 8.56 -2.73
N GLY A 147 -23.10 8.76 -1.46
CA GLY A 147 -23.82 7.80 -0.64
C GLY A 147 -22.91 6.82 0.11
N PHE A 148 -21.61 7.06 0.17
CA PHE A 148 -20.67 6.23 0.91
C PHE A 148 -20.67 6.61 2.40
N VAL A 149 -20.41 5.63 3.25
CA VAL A 149 -20.07 5.87 4.65
C VAL A 149 -18.55 5.98 4.74
N TYR A 150 -18.07 7.10 5.27
CA TYR A 150 -16.64 7.32 5.45
C TYR A 150 -16.23 7.05 6.89
N VAL A 151 -15.21 6.21 7.06
CA VAL A 151 -14.68 5.86 8.38
C VAL A 151 -13.20 6.20 8.45
N HIS A 152 -12.85 7.11 9.36
CA HIS A 152 -11.46 7.41 9.70
C HIS A 152 -11.08 6.60 10.94
N ALA A 153 -10.32 5.54 10.77
CA ALA A 153 -9.76 4.75 11.88
C ALA A 153 -8.32 5.16 12.12
N GLY A 154 -8.05 5.84 13.23
CA GLY A 154 -6.67 6.10 13.64
C GLY A 154 -5.94 4.76 13.88
N CYS A 155 -4.63 4.72 13.66
CA CYS A 155 -3.82 3.53 13.89
C CYS A 155 -2.39 3.90 14.30
N ARG A 156 -1.76 3.02 15.09
CA ARG A 156 -0.36 3.14 15.46
C ARG A 156 0.53 2.98 14.22
N GLY A 157 1.71 3.56 14.26
CA GLY A 157 2.68 3.51 13.17
C GLY A 157 3.92 2.69 13.51
N ARG A 158 4.95 2.87 12.66
CA ARG A 158 6.25 2.19 12.74
C ARG A 158 6.92 2.31 14.11
N ASP A 159 6.70 3.41 14.84
CA ASP A 159 7.30 3.61 16.18
C ASP A 159 6.76 2.61 17.22
N ALA A 160 5.59 2.03 16.97
CA ALA A 160 5.05 0.94 17.79
C ALA A 160 5.54 -0.46 17.35
N GLY A 161 6.22 -0.54 16.21
CA GLY A 161 6.69 -1.79 15.59
C GLY A 161 5.58 -2.57 14.87
N ALA A 162 5.94 -3.24 13.78
CA ALA A 162 5.03 -4.18 13.12
C ALA A 162 4.66 -5.32 14.09
N PRO A 163 3.38 -5.77 14.11
CA PRO A 163 2.32 -5.46 13.17
C PRO A 163 1.29 -4.41 13.66
N ALA A 164 1.64 -3.51 14.59
CA ALA A 164 0.69 -2.68 15.33
C ALA A 164 -0.31 -1.94 14.44
N GLY A 165 0.15 -1.23 13.39
CA GLY A 165 -0.73 -0.44 12.53
C GLY A 165 -1.79 -1.26 11.81
N VAL A 166 -1.42 -2.40 11.22
CA VAL A 166 -2.38 -3.30 10.55
C VAL A 166 -3.30 -3.98 11.56
N THR A 167 -2.80 -4.32 12.75
CA THR A 167 -3.62 -4.87 13.85
C THR A 167 -4.74 -3.89 14.24
N ASP A 168 -4.42 -2.61 14.36
CA ASP A 168 -5.39 -1.56 14.70
C ASP A 168 -6.47 -1.42 13.62
N LEU A 169 -6.06 -1.39 12.34
CA LEU A 169 -7.00 -1.33 11.20
C LEU A 169 -7.92 -2.56 11.15
N LYS A 170 -7.39 -3.76 11.41
CA LYS A 170 -8.17 -5.00 11.51
C LYS A 170 -9.18 -4.93 12.67
N ALA A 171 -8.75 -4.43 13.82
CA ALA A 171 -9.65 -4.24 14.98
C ALA A 171 -10.79 -3.25 14.65
N ALA A 172 -10.50 -2.18 13.90
CA ALA A 172 -11.51 -1.24 13.43
C ALA A 172 -12.53 -1.91 12.49
N VAL A 173 -12.08 -2.74 11.54
CA VAL A 173 -12.98 -3.52 10.65
C VAL A 173 -13.86 -4.46 11.45
N ARG A 174 -13.29 -5.21 12.43
CA ARG A 174 -14.06 -6.09 13.32
C ARG A 174 -15.11 -5.32 14.12
N TYR A 175 -14.77 -4.12 14.61
CA TYR A 175 -15.71 -3.26 15.31
C TYR A 175 -16.85 -2.77 14.42
N LEU A 176 -16.57 -2.39 13.16
CA LEU A 176 -17.61 -2.01 12.20
C LEU A 176 -18.59 -3.15 11.94
N ARG A 177 -18.12 -4.38 11.79
CA ARG A 177 -18.98 -5.56 11.67
C ARG A 177 -19.81 -5.83 12.92
N TYR A 178 -19.22 -5.62 14.08
CA TYR A 178 -19.94 -5.76 15.35
C TYR A 178 -21.10 -4.75 15.49
N THR A 179 -20.95 -3.55 14.91
CA THR A 179 -21.94 -2.46 15.01
C THR A 179 -22.80 -2.29 13.75
N ASP A 180 -22.68 -3.15 12.77
CA ASP A 180 -23.32 -3.04 11.44
C ASP A 180 -24.86 -2.89 11.52
N ASP A 181 -25.49 -3.48 12.53
CA ASP A 181 -26.93 -3.40 12.76
C ASP A 181 -27.41 -2.05 13.33
N VAL A 182 -26.51 -1.15 13.70
CA VAL A 182 -26.85 0.16 14.32
C VAL A 182 -26.24 1.36 13.58
N ILE A 183 -25.47 1.14 12.55
CA ILE A 183 -24.90 2.21 11.70
C ILE A 183 -25.36 2.03 10.26
N PRO A 184 -25.56 3.11 9.47
CA PRO A 184 -25.66 3.00 8.03
C PRO A 184 -24.35 2.49 7.42
N GLY A 185 -24.45 1.85 6.28
CA GLY A 185 -23.36 1.18 5.59
C GLY A 185 -23.53 -0.32 5.64
N ASN A 186 -22.72 -1.02 4.89
CA ASN A 186 -22.67 -2.48 4.87
C ASN A 186 -21.24 -2.92 5.16
N ALA A 187 -21.02 -3.51 6.32
CA ALA A 187 -19.70 -3.93 6.76
C ALA A 187 -19.10 -5.11 5.95
N GLU A 188 -19.88 -5.73 5.05
CA GLU A 188 -19.36 -6.64 4.05
C GLU A 188 -18.84 -5.91 2.78
N ARG A 189 -19.03 -4.59 2.70
CA ARG A 189 -18.62 -3.73 1.58
C ARG A 189 -17.58 -2.69 2.00
N ILE A 190 -16.57 -3.13 2.74
CA ILE A 190 -15.47 -2.26 3.18
C ILE A 190 -14.40 -2.21 2.09
N PHE A 191 -14.02 -0.99 1.70
CA PHE A 191 -12.92 -0.71 0.78
C PHE A 191 -11.86 0.12 1.50
N THR A 192 -10.62 -0.34 1.46
CA THR A 192 -9.47 0.41 1.97
C THR A 192 -8.70 1.07 0.83
N PHE A 193 -8.07 2.20 1.10
CA PHE A 193 -7.23 2.88 0.11
C PHE A 193 -6.11 3.66 0.78
N GLY A 194 -4.96 3.72 0.12
CA GLY A 194 -3.80 4.42 0.64
C GLY A 194 -2.68 4.57 -0.38
N MET A 195 -1.68 5.38 -0.02
CA MET A 195 -0.49 5.62 -0.83
C MET A 195 0.78 5.31 -0.03
N SER A 196 1.84 4.85 -0.72
CA SER A 196 3.15 4.59 -0.12
C SER A 196 3.06 3.54 1.01
N GLY A 197 3.49 3.86 2.23
CA GLY A 197 3.25 3.02 3.42
C GLY A 197 1.77 2.75 3.68
N GLY A 198 0.88 3.73 3.41
CA GLY A 198 -0.58 3.53 3.47
C GLY A 198 -1.10 2.61 2.37
N GLY A 199 -0.52 2.69 1.17
CA GLY A 199 -0.79 1.76 0.08
C GLY A 199 -0.37 0.33 0.42
N ALA A 200 0.79 0.18 1.07
CA ALA A 200 1.25 -1.11 1.59
C ALA A 200 0.31 -1.68 2.64
N GLN A 201 -0.13 -0.86 3.60
CA GLN A 201 -1.09 -1.31 4.61
C GLN A 201 -2.48 -1.59 4.02
N SER A 202 -2.91 -0.86 2.97
CA SER A 202 -4.12 -1.22 2.22
C SER A 202 -3.95 -2.59 1.53
N ALA A 203 -2.80 -2.85 0.92
CA ALA A 203 -2.50 -4.17 0.34
C ALA A 203 -2.51 -5.28 1.40
N LEU A 204 -2.00 -5.00 2.59
CA LEU A 204 -2.06 -5.94 3.72
C LEU A 204 -3.49 -6.17 4.19
N MET A 205 -4.30 -5.14 4.33
CA MET A 205 -5.73 -5.32 4.66
C MET A 205 -6.45 -6.19 3.63
N GLY A 206 -6.13 -6.00 2.34
CA GLY A 206 -6.70 -6.81 1.27
C GLY A 206 -6.21 -8.26 1.21
N SER A 207 -4.98 -8.54 1.63
CA SER A 207 -4.36 -9.88 1.50
C SER A 207 -4.40 -10.72 2.77
N THR A 208 -4.60 -10.14 3.96
CA THR A 208 -4.41 -10.79 5.25
C THR A 208 -5.69 -10.97 6.06
N GLY A 209 -6.87 -10.85 5.45
CA GLY A 209 -8.14 -11.02 6.15
C GLY A 209 -8.18 -12.34 6.93
N ASP A 210 -8.59 -12.29 8.18
CA ASP A 210 -8.73 -13.44 9.07
C ASP A 210 -7.45 -14.28 9.28
N SER A 211 -6.29 -13.73 8.95
CA SER A 211 -5.02 -14.45 9.15
C SER A 211 -4.72 -14.65 10.63
N ALA A 212 -4.52 -15.90 11.02
CA ALA A 212 -4.18 -16.29 12.39
C ALA A 212 -2.85 -15.70 12.90
N LEU A 213 -2.00 -15.20 12.01
CA LEU A 213 -0.76 -14.54 12.41
C LEU A 213 -1.01 -13.27 13.26
N TYR A 214 -2.19 -12.64 13.11
CA TYR A 214 -2.57 -11.44 13.84
C TYR A 214 -3.32 -11.71 15.15
N ASP A 215 -3.75 -12.94 15.43
CA ASP A 215 -4.64 -13.26 16.56
C ASP A 215 -4.09 -12.81 17.92
N ALA A 216 -2.81 -13.08 18.20
CA ALA A 216 -2.19 -12.71 19.47
C ALA A 216 -2.17 -11.18 19.70
N TYR A 217 -1.95 -10.41 18.64
CA TYR A 217 -1.90 -8.95 18.69
C TYR A 217 -3.29 -8.32 18.77
N LEU A 218 -4.27 -8.90 18.09
CA LEU A 218 -5.68 -8.51 18.20
C LEU A 218 -6.25 -8.81 19.59
N GLU A 219 -5.86 -9.95 20.19
CA GLU A 219 -6.23 -10.30 21.57
C GLU A 219 -5.60 -9.31 22.58
N GLU A 220 -4.34 -8.91 22.38
CA GLU A 220 -3.64 -7.99 23.27
C GLU A 220 -4.36 -6.64 23.40
N ILE A 221 -4.86 -6.08 22.30
CA ILE A 221 -5.63 -4.82 22.32
C ILE A 221 -7.12 -5.02 22.63
N GLY A 222 -7.58 -6.25 22.81
CA GLY A 222 -8.98 -6.55 23.06
C GLY A 222 -9.90 -6.21 21.88
N ALA A 223 -9.50 -6.58 20.66
CA ALA A 223 -10.34 -6.47 19.48
C ALA A 223 -11.57 -7.36 19.57
N VAL A 224 -12.65 -6.99 18.88
CA VAL A 224 -13.85 -7.82 18.77
C VAL A 224 -13.49 -9.19 18.21
N THR A 225 -13.98 -10.27 18.84
CA THR A 225 -13.76 -11.64 18.38
C THR A 225 -15.04 -12.24 17.78
N GLY A 226 -14.91 -13.31 17.01
CA GLY A 226 -16.04 -13.99 16.37
C GLY A 226 -16.58 -13.31 15.12
N VAL A 227 -15.91 -12.26 14.63
CA VAL A 227 -16.20 -11.56 13.37
C VAL A 227 -14.94 -11.44 12.52
N SER A 228 -15.11 -11.39 11.21
CA SER A 228 -14.02 -11.27 10.24
C SER A 228 -13.42 -9.86 10.22
N ASP A 229 -12.13 -9.74 9.84
CA ASP A 229 -11.48 -8.47 9.49
C ASP A 229 -11.15 -8.34 8.00
N ALA A 230 -11.64 -9.23 7.17
CA ALA A 230 -11.47 -9.16 5.73
C ALA A 230 -12.17 -7.93 5.14
N VAL A 231 -11.61 -7.36 4.07
CA VAL A 231 -12.21 -6.24 3.33
C VAL A 231 -12.61 -6.70 1.94
N LEU A 232 -13.56 -6.00 1.31
CA LEU A 232 -14.06 -6.37 -0.01
C LEU A 232 -13.11 -5.91 -1.12
N GLY A 233 -12.51 -4.74 -0.96
CA GLY A 233 -11.59 -4.19 -1.96
C GLY A 233 -10.45 -3.39 -1.37
N SER A 234 -9.34 -3.34 -2.08
CA SER A 234 -8.12 -2.63 -1.72
C SER A 234 -7.61 -1.80 -2.88
N MET A 235 -7.45 -0.49 -2.65
CA MET A 235 -6.80 0.44 -3.57
C MET A 235 -5.43 0.85 -3.05
N CYS A 236 -4.41 0.73 -3.90
CA CYS A 236 -3.02 0.97 -3.55
C CYS A 236 -2.35 1.92 -4.57
N TRP A 237 -1.94 3.12 -4.14
CA TRP A 237 -1.05 3.97 -4.92
C TRP A 237 0.39 3.79 -4.47
N CYS A 238 1.29 3.47 -5.38
CA CYS A 238 2.72 3.29 -5.12
C CYS A 238 2.99 2.50 -3.82
N PRO A 239 2.40 1.30 -3.62
CA PRO A 239 2.54 0.57 -2.37
C PRO A 239 3.99 0.14 -2.15
N ILE A 240 4.58 0.53 -1.02
CA ILE A 240 5.89 0.05 -0.56
C ILE A 240 5.67 -1.23 0.23
N THR A 241 5.69 -2.37 -0.42
CA THR A 241 5.34 -3.67 0.17
C THR A 241 6.32 -4.78 -0.22
N ASN A 242 6.09 -6.01 0.26
CA ASN A 242 6.99 -7.15 0.04
C ASN A 242 8.43 -6.85 0.50
N LEU A 243 8.54 -6.34 1.74
CA LEU A 243 9.81 -5.89 2.33
C LEU A 243 10.80 -7.02 2.57
N ASP A 244 10.36 -8.27 2.49
CA ASP A 244 11.18 -9.48 2.55
C ASP A 244 12.13 -9.65 1.35
N THR A 245 11.86 -8.95 0.26
CA THR A 245 12.63 -9.02 -0.99
C THR A 245 12.81 -7.64 -1.65
N ALA A 246 12.52 -6.59 -0.91
CA ALA A 246 12.51 -5.24 -1.48
C ALA A 246 13.94 -4.71 -1.75
N ASP A 247 14.92 -5.06 -0.92
CA ASP A 247 16.31 -4.68 -1.10
C ASP A 247 16.91 -5.34 -2.34
N GLU A 248 16.65 -6.62 -2.54
CA GLU A 248 17.06 -7.38 -3.71
C GLU A 248 16.44 -6.83 -5.00
N ALA A 249 15.14 -6.56 -4.96
CA ALA A 249 14.40 -5.98 -6.10
C ALA A 249 14.93 -4.59 -6.47
N TYR A 250 15.26 -3.79 -5.46
CA TYR A 250 15.80 -2.45 -5.65
C TYR A 250 17.18 -2.48 -6.32
N GLU A 251 18.08 -3.34 -5.84
CA GLU A 251 19.40 -3.48 -6.43
C GLU A 251 19.36 -4.11 -7.83
N TRP A 252 18.49 -5.09 -8.06
CA TRP A 252 18.33 -5.68 -9.39
C TRP A 252 17.91 -4.62 -10.44
N MET A 253 16.99 -3.73 -10.08
CA MET A 253 16.48 -2.72 -11.01
C MET A 253 17.36 -1.47 -11.06
N MET A 254 17.78 -0.93 -9.93
CA MET A 254 18.39 0.40 -9.84
C MET A 254 19.86 0.39 -9.41
N GLY A 255 20.41 -0.74 -9.01
CA GLY A 255 21.80 -0.86 -8.57
C GLY A 255 22.81 -0.35 -9.60
N MET A 256 22.53 -0.54 -10.90
CA MET A 256 23.36 -0.03 -11.98
C MET A 256 23.48 1.49 -12.05
N THR A 257 22.56 2.22 -11.43
CA THR A 257 22.60 3.70 -11.37
C THR A 257 23.45 4.22 -10.22
N ARG A 258 23.90 3.35 -9.32
CA ARG A 258 24.73 3.73 -8.19
C ARG A 258 26.11 4.18 -8.65
N SER A 259 26.69 5.11 -7.93
CA SER A 259 28.04 5.61 -8.18
C SER A 259 28.79 5.80 -6.88
N GLY A 260 30.11 5.58 -6.91
CA GLY A 260 30.97 5.84 -5.77
C GLY A 260 30.94 4.78 -4.69
N LEU A 261 30.38 3.61 -4.93
CA LEU A 261 30.41 2.46 -4.03
C LEU A 261 31.86 1.99 -3.79
N SER A 262 32.14 1.53 -2.58
CA SER A 262 33.34 0.75 -2.27
C SER A 262 33.27 -0.62 -2.93
N GLU A 263 34.38 -1.37 -2.93
CA GLU A 263 34.41 -2.73 -3.47
C GLU A 263 33.45 -3.67 -2.70
N GLU A 264 33.34 -3.52 -1.39
CA GLU A 264 32.40 -4.29 -0.55
C GLU A 264 30.95 -3.92 -0.87
N GLU A 265 30.61 -2.63 -0.94
CA GLU A 265 29.26 -2.17 -1.28
C GLU A 265 28.82 -2.61 -2.68
N GLN A 266 29.75 -2.61 -3.65
CA GLN A 266 29.44 -3.12 -4.98
C GLN A 266 29.15 -4.65 -4.95
N GLN A 267 29.92 -5.42 -4.16
CA GLN A 267 29.64 -6.84 -3.98
C GLN A 267 28.30 -7.12 -3.31
N ILE A 268 27.90 -6.29 -2.34
CA ILE A 268 26.60 -6.40 -1.70
C ILE A 268 25.49 -6.11 -2.72
N SER A 269 25.58 -5.02 -3.48
CA SER A 269 24.61 -4.67 -4.52
C SER A 269 24.46 -5.77 -5.57
N ASP A 270 25.59 -6.29 -6.09
CA ASP A 270 25.59 -7.36 -7.08
C ASP A 270 24.93 -8.66 -6.54
N GLN A 271 25.24 -9.05 -5.29
CA GLN A 271 24.67 -10.25 -4.69
C GLN A 271 23.18 -10.10 -4.35
N LEU A 272 22.71 -8.91 -3.96
CA LEU A 272 21.28 -8.63 -3.79
C LEU A 272 20.54 -8.77 -5.14
N ALA A 273 21.10 -8.23 -6.23
CA ALA A 273 20.52 -8.39 -7.56
C ALA A 273 20.47 -9.86 -8.01
N GLU A 274 21.50 -10.66 -7.73
CA GLU A 274 21.51 -12.11 -7.97
C GLU A 274 20.43 -12.82 -7.13
N ALA A 275 20.29 -12.42 -5.85
CA ALA A 275 19.29 -13.00 -4.95
C ALA A 275 17.86 -12.71 -5.43
N PHE A 276 17.59 -11.51 -5.99
CA PHE A 276 16.31 -11.22 -6.61
C PHE A 276 16.00 -12.18 -7.77
N ALA A 277 16.95 -12.41 -8.66
CA ALA A 277 16.76 -13.33 -9.77
C ALA A 277 16.50 -14.77 -9.29
N ALA A 278 17.20 -15.20 -8.24
CA ALA A 278 16.96 -16.50 -7.61
C ALA A 278 15.55 -16.57 -6.97
N TYR A 279 15.11 -15.50 -6.31
CA TYR A 279 13.76 -15.38 -5.76
C TYR A 279 12.71 -15.50 -6.87
N ILE A 280 12.76 -14.70 -7.94
CA ILE A 280 11.82 -14.78 -9.06
C ILE A 280 11.73 -16.20 -9.62
N ASN A 281 12.88 -16.86 -9.84
CA ASN A 281 12.94 -18.21 -10.38
C ASN A 281 12.39 -19.29 -9.44
N SER A 282 12.26 -19.00 -8.15
CA SER A 282 11.71 -19.93 -7.14
C SER A 282 10.28 -19.58 -6.71
N ALA A 283 9.88 -18.33 -6.81
CA ALA A 283 8.59 -17.83 -6.34
C ALA A 283 7.41 -18.39 -7.14
N GLY A 284 7.62 -18.75 -8.41
CA GLY A 284 6.57 -19.29 -9.26
C GLY A 284 5.56 -18.22 -9.72
N ILE A 285 5.97 -16.96 -9.82
CA ILE A 285 5.16 -15.88 -10.35
C ILE A 285 4.76 -16.20 -11.79
N LYS A 286 3.50 -16.01 -12.12
CA LYS A 286 2.92 -16.31 -13.43
C LYS A 286 2.47 -15.04 -14.14
N ASP A 287 2.49 -15.08 -15.46
CA ASP A 287 1.82 -14.07 -16.27
C ASP A 287 0.29 -14.25 -16.23
N PRO A 288 -0.52 -13.33 -16.80
CA PRO A 288 -1.98 -13.45 -16.82
C PRO A 288 -2.51 -14.69 -17.57
N ASP A 289 -1.68 -15.31 -18.43
CA ASP A 289 -2.01 -16.54 -19.13
C ASP A 289 -1.64 -17.80 -18.30
N GLY A 290 -1.05 -17.63 -17.12
CA GLY A 290 -0.67 -18.69 -16.19
C GLY A 290 0.71 -19.30 -16.47
N ALA A 291 1.53 -18.73 -17.35
CA ALA A 291 2.88 -19.21 -17.60
C ALA A 291 3.85 -18.66 -16.55
N VAL A 292 4.66 -19.55 -15.97
CA VAL A 292 5.67 -19.16 -14.96
C VAL A 292 6.72 -18.26 -15.59
N LEU A 293 6.94 -17.10 -14.99
CA LEU A 293 7.93 -16.12 -15.38
C LEU A 293 9.30 -16.44 -14.75
N THR A 294 10.36 -16.24 -15.52
CA THR A 294 11.74 -16.54 -15.07
C THR A 294 12.71 -15.47 -15.56
N LEU A 295 13.77 -15.27 -14.77
CA LEU A 295 14.95 -14.49 -15.16
C LEU A 295 16.09 -15.41 -15.61
N SER A 296 16.85 -14.99 -16.62
CA SER A 296 17.99 -15.72 -17.18
C SER A 296 19.23 -14.84 -17.18
N GLU A 297 20.41 -15.48 -17.11
CA GLU A 297 21.68 -14.79 -17.27
C GLU A 297 21.75 -14.06 -18.62
N SER A 298 22.41 -12.93 -18.63
CA SER A 298 22.62 -12.08 -19.78
C SER A 298 24.06 -11.59 -19.82
N ASP A 299 24.57 -11.35 -21.04
CA ASP A 299 25.90 -10.76 -21.25
C ASP A 299 25.97 -9.27 -20.81
N ASP A 300 24.80 -8.63 -20.67
CA ASP A 300 24.66 -7.19 -20.38
C ASP A 300 24.49 -6.87 -18.90
N GLY A 301 24.42 -7.88 -18.03
CA GLY A 301 24.26 -7.69 -16.60
C GLY A 301 23.65 -8.89 -15.87
N ILE A 302 23.40 -8.74 -14.57
CA ILE A 302 22.89 -9.80 -13.72
C ILE A 302 21.45 -10.10 -14.10
N TYR A 303 21.20 -11.21 -14.78
CA TYR A 303 19.89 -11.73 -15.15
C TYR A 303 18.97 -10.72 -15.86
N GLN A 304 19.53 -10.01 -16.84
CA GLN A 304 18.79 -9.04 -17.68
C GLN A 304 18.17 -9.70 -18.94
N ALA A 305 17.59 -10.89 -18.79
CA ALA A 305 16.88 -11.62 -19.83
C ALA A 305 15.87 -12.61 -19.23
N GLY A 306 15.02 -13.17 -20.07
CA GLY A 306 14.01 -14.17 -19.69
C GLY A 306 12.59 -13.64 -19.70
N SER A 307 11.61 -14.52 -19.49
CA SER A 307 10.19 -14.15 -19.63
C SER A 307 9.73 -13.10 -18.63
N TYR A 308 10.30 -13.05 -17.42
CA TYR A 308 10.01 -12.00 -16.45
C TYR A 308 10.52 -10.63 -16.93
N TYR A 309 11.73 -10.60 -17.46
CA TYR A 309 12.31 -9.40 -18.05
C TYR A 309 11.47 -8.90 -19.24
N ASP A 310 11.08 -9.80 -20.14
CA ASP A 310 10.28 -9.45 -21.31
C ASP A 310 8.90 -8.92 -20.89
N TYR A 311 8.27 -9.51 -19.85
CA TYR A 311 7.01 -9.05 -19.32
C TYR A 311 7.12 -7.63 -18.72
N MET A 312 8.11 -7.38 -17.86
CA MET A 312 8.34 -6.04 -17.31
C MET A 312 8.60 -4.99 -18.39
N LYS A 313 9.36 -5.37 -19.42
CA LYS A 313 9.58 -4.50 -20.58
C LYS A 313 8.27 -4.14 -21.27
N THR A 314 7.36 -5.09 -21.44
CA THR A 314 6.01 -4.85 -21.97
C THR A 314 5.23 -3.86 -21.11
N VAL A 315 5.24 -4.01 -19.77
CA VAL A 315 4.58 -3.08 -18.83
C VAL A 315 5.12 -1.65 -19.00
N ILE A 316 6.43 -1.49 -19.16
CA ILE A 316 7.05 -0.16 -19.40
C ILE A 316 6.61 0.42 -20.76
N GLU A 317 6.61 -0.39 -21.80
CA GLU A 317 6.18 0.01 -23.14
C GLU A 317 4.69 0.39 -23.16
N GLU A 318 3.83 -0.35 -22.48
CA GLU A 318 2.40 -0.06 -22.35
C GLU A 318 2.17 1.28 -21.63
N SER A 319 2.91 1.56 -20.56
CA SER A 319 2.83 2.85 -19.86
C SER A 319 3.09 4.03 -20.79
N LEU A 320 4.16 3.95 -21.62
CA LEU A 320 4.48 4.98 -22.60
C LEU A 320 3.41 5.05 -23.69
N ASN A 321 2.93 3.92 -24.19
CA ASN A 321 1.92 3.87 -25.25
C ASN A 321 0.56 4.41 -24.77
N HIS A 322 0.17 4.17 -23.52
CA HIS A 322 -0.98 4.81 -22.91
C HIS A 322 -0.83 6.33 -22.85
N PHE A 323 0.33 6.83 -22.43
CA PHE A 323 0.63 8.26 -22.45
C PHE A 323 0.50 8.86 -23.85
N LEU A 324 1.09 8.21 -24.89
CA LEU A 324 1.01 8.68 -26.25
C LEU A 324 -0.41 8.68 -26.82
N SER A 325 -1.22 7.70 -26.41
CA SER A 325 -2.61 7.60 -26.86
C SER A 325 -3.52 8.64 -26.20
N ASP A 326 -3.29 8.98 -24.94
CA ASP A 326 -4.12 9.86 -24.13
C ASP A 326 -3.71 11.33 -24.25
N THR A 327 -2.53 11.59 -24.83
CA THR A 327 -1.97 12.95 -24.92
C THR A 327 -2.33 13.62 -26.22
N GLU A 328 -3.02 14.77 -26.11
CA GLU A 328 -3.18 15.69 -27.25
C GLU A 328 -1.93 16.59 -27.37
N PHE A 329 -1.36 16.66 -28.56
CA PHE A 329 -0.26 17.55 -28.85
C PHE A 329 -0.77 18.83 -29.53
N PRO A 330 -0.21 20.04 -29.24
CA PRO A 330 0.99 20.25 -28.42
C PRO A 330 0.79 19.97 -26.94
N TYR A 331 1.80 19.35 -26.34
CA TYR A 331 1.84 18.96 -24.93
C TYR A 331 2.85 19.80 -24.15
N ASP A 332 2.40 20.42 -23.06
CA ASP A 332 3.26 21.19 -22.15
C ASP A 332 3.66 20.34 -20.94
N ALA A 333 4.87 19.79 -20.98
CA ALA A 333 5.41 18.96 -19.90
C ALA A 333 5.69 19.75 -18.62
N SER A 334 5.84 21.08 -18.68
CA SER A 334 6.08 21.91 -17.49
C SER A 334 4.83 22.03 -16.59
N SER A 335 3.64 21.78 -17.15
CA SER A 335 2.39 21.73 -16.40
C SER A 335 2.13 20.37 -15.72
N ALA A 336 2.87 19.33 -16.07
CA ALA A 336 2.69 17.97 -15.58
C ALA A 336 3.47 17.70 -14.27
N SER A 337 4.39 18.57 -13.86
CA SER A 337 5.16 18.42 -12.62
C SER A 337 4.42 18.84 -11.36
N GLY A 338 3.12 19.01 -11.41
CA GLY A 338 2.28 19.35 -10.25
C GLY A 338 0.91 18.70 -10.35
N GLY A 339 0.74 17.57 -9.71
CA GLY A 339 -0.58 16.97 -9.43
C GLY A 339 -1.30 16.38 -10.65
N GLY A 340 -2.06 15.31 -10.42
CA GLY A 340 -2.83 14.59 -11.41
C GLY A 340 -3.48 15.45 -12.48
N ARG A 341 -3.39 15.02 -13.71
CA ARG A 341 -3.97 15.67 -14.88
C ARG A 341 -5.48 15.86 -14.72
N GLY A 342 -5.89 17.01 -14.17
CA GLY A 342 -7.25 17.50 -14.28
C GLY A 342 -7.44 18.16 -15.64
N GLY A 343 -8.17 17.47 -16.49
CA GLY A 343 -8.34 17.83 -17.70
C GLY A 343 -9.12 18.67 -18.56
N PHE A 344 -10.20 18.39 -19.03
CA PHE A 344 -10.86 19.16 -20.07
C PHE A 344 -11.65 20.34 -19.52
N GLY A 345 -11.20 21.55 -19.87
CA GLY A 345 -11.91 22.79 -19.59
C GLY A 345 -13.19 22.93 -20.37
N GLY A 346 -14.30 23.08 -19.67
CA GLY A 346 -15.48 23.76 -20.14
C GLY A 346 -15.45 25.17 -19.59
N GLY A 347 -15.19 26.17 -20.43
CA GLY A 347 -15.18 27.57 -20.03
C GLY A 347 -16.55 28.09 -19.60
N MET A 348 -16.58 28.86 -18.52
CA MET A 348 -17.59 29.88 -18.31
C MET A 348 -16.92 31.20 -17.93
N PRO A 349 -17.41 32.35 -18.48
CA PRO A 349 -16.84 33.66 -18.25
C PRO A 349 -17.52 34.34 -17.08
N GLY A 350 -16.76 34.99 -16.21
CA GLY A 350 -17.34 35.89 -15.23
C GLY A 350 -16.32 36.33 -14.20
N GLY A 351 -15.63 37.45 -14.49
CA GLY A 351 -14.70 38.06 -13.57
C GLY A 351 -15.37 38.79 -12.41
N PHE A 352 -14.65 38.86 -11.31
CA PHE A 352 -14.66 40.06 -10.46
C PHE A 352 -13.25 40.19 -9.83
N GLY A 353 -12.65 41.36 -10.11
CA GLY A 353 -11.37 41.74 -9.56
C GLY A 353 -11.48 42.15 -8.09
N GLY A 354 -10.47 41.82 -7.33
CA GLY A 354 -10.24 42.35 -6.00
C GLY A 354 -8.73 42.48 -5.77
N GLN A 355 -8.28 43.74 -5.70
CA GLN A 355 -6.88 44.12 -5.48
C GLN A 355 -6.40 43.77 -4.08
N SER A 356 -5.20 43.17 -3.99
CA SER A 356 -4.38 43.16 -2.78
C SER A 356 -3.58 44.45 -2.63
N PRO A 357 -3.46 45.01 -1.44
CA PRO A 357 -2.36 45.91 -1.13
C PRO A 357 -1.52 45.40 0.04
N PHE A 358 -0.23 45.68 -0.09
CA PHE A 358 0.90 45.63 0.83
C PHE A 358 1.94 44.58 0.37
N GLY A 359 3.14 44.94 -0.05
CA GLY A 359 4.02 46.05 0.37
C GLY A 359 5.34 45.41 0.77
N GLY A 360 6.38 45.61 -0.06
CA GLY A 360 7.69 44.98 0.03
C GLY A 360 8.42 45.20 1.37
N GLY A 361 9.25 44.23 1.73
CA GLY A 361 10.24 44.32 2.78
C GLY A 361 11.48 43.51 2.42
N GLN A 362 12.59 44.23 2.35
CA GLN A 362 13.90 43.77 1.95
C GLN A 362 14.51 42.70 2.88
N ARG A 363 15.25 41.79 2.26
CA ARG A 363 16.13 40.77 2.84
C ARG A 363 17.38 41.44 3.48
N PRO A 364 17.82 41.10 4.69
CA PRO A 364 19.16 41.41 5.18
C PRO A 364 20.14 40.27 4.92
N GLU A 365 21.38 40.67 4.68
CA GLU A 365 22.54 39.86 4.33
C GLU A 365 23.07 38.98 5.46
N ARG A 366 23.80 37.98 5.04
CA ARG A 366 24.53 36.95 5.73
C ARG A 366 25.70 37.51 6.55
N GLY A 367 25.76 37.14 7.82
CA GLY A 367 26.95 37.33 8.66
C GLY A 367 27.54 35.98 9.07
N GLU A 368 28.84 35.84 8.83
CA GLU A 368 29.67 34.68 9.19
C GLU A 368 29.86 34.53 10.70
N GLY A 369 29.96 33.31 11.16
CA GLY A 369 30.49 33.00 12.51
C GLY A 369 29.95 31.71 13.09
N ALA A 370 30.68 30.61 12.89
CA ALA A 370 30.49 29.39 13.67
C ALA A 370 30.97 29.58 15.11
N PRO A 371 30.37 28.90 16.11
CA PRO A 371 31.13 27.82 16.73
C PRO A 371 30.31 26.54 17.02
N ASP A 372 31.07 25.45 16.94
CA ASP A 372 30.93 24.12 17.45
C ASP A 372 30.32 24.05 18.88
N PHE A 373 29.24 23.22 19.07
CA PHE A 373 28.88 22.70 20.38
C PHE A 373 28.33 21.28 20.29
N GLY A 374 29.01 20.43 21.04
CA GLY A 374 28.81 19.02 21.20
C GLY A 374 27.48 18.58 21.81
N ALA A 375 27.32 17.28 21.73
CA ALA A 375 26.39 16.33 22.30
C ALA A 375 25.44 16.80 23.42
N GLY A 376 24.16 16.42 23.23
CA GLY A 376 23.25 16.09 24.32
C GLY A 376 22.14 17.08 24.57
N GLN A 377 20.95 16.74 24.09
CA GLN A 377 19.69 16.73 24.85
C GLN A 377 18.54 16.43 23.91
N LYS A 378 17.72 15.43 24.29
CA LYS A 378 16.41 15.14 23.70
C LYS A 378 15.56 16.41 23.69
N PRO A 379 14.83 16.74 22.62
CA PRO A 379 13.72 17.65 22.73
C PRO A 379 12.48 16.88 23.23
N ASP A 380 11.91 17.39 24.30
CA ASP A 380 10.56 17.11 24.77
C ASP A 380 9.52 17.34 23.67
N GLY A 381 8.42 16.59 23.78
CA GLY A 381 7.23 16.58 22.99
C GLY A 381 6.93 17.84 22.18
N GLY A 382 7.17 17.75 20.88
CA GLY A 382 6.70 18.76 19.94
C GLY A 382 5.19 18.67 19.81
N MET A 383 4.50 19.70 20.27
CA MET A 383 3.11 19.99 19.92
C MET A 383 2.98 19.92 18.39
N MET A 384 2.09 19.06 17.92
CA MET A 384 1.59 19.13 16.55
C MET A 384 0.92 20.48 16.34
N PRO A 385 1.08 21.14 15.18
CA PRO A 385 0.33 22.33 14.87
C PRO A 385 -1.17 22.00 14.83
N GLU A 386 -1.97 22.73 15.58
CA GLU A 386 -3.41 22.82 15.41
C GLU A 386 -3.67 23.37 14.00
N ASP A 387 -4.52 22.71 13.22
CA ASP A 387 -4.89 23.00 11.83
C ASP A 387 -3.96 22.38 10.74
N VAL A 388 -4.03 21.06 10.56
CA VAL A 388 -3.74 20.43 9.27
C VAL A 388 -5.08 20.09 8.63
N SER A 389 -5.47 20.87 7.63
CA SER A 389 -6.64 20.53 6.80
C SER A 389 -6.29 19.36 5.90
N PHE A 390 -7.25 18.47 5.62
CA PHE A 390 -7.05 17.34 4.70
C PHE A 390 -6.73 17.79 3.25
N GLU A 391 -6.91 19.05 2.91
CA GLU A 391 -6.43 19.65 1.65
C GLU A 391 -4.90 19.77 1.62
N ASP A 392 -4.20 19.77 2.77
CA ASP A 392 -2.74 19.83 2.87
C ASP A 392 -2.08 18.44 2.69
N ILE A 393 -2.83 17.33 2.68
CA ILE A 393 -2.30 15.98 2.43
C ILE A 393 -1.76 15.84 1.00
N ASP A 394 -2.39 16.51 0.04
CA ASP A 394 -1.88 16.60 -1.32
C ASP A 394 -0.53 17.33 -1.41
N ASP A 395 -0.19 18.22 -0.46
CA ASP A 395 1.06 18.98 -0.46
C ASP A 395 2.24 18.25 0.20
N ILE A 396 2.02 17.33 1.13
CA ILE A 396 3.09 16.56 1.79
C ILE A 396 3.70 15.54 0.81
N THR A 397 2.93 15.02 -0.13
CA THR A 397 3.41 14.07 -1.15
C THR A 397 4.09 14.74 -2.35
N ARG A 398 4.03 16.09 -2.47
CA ARG A 398 4.59 16.85 -3.61
C ARG A 398 6.08 17.13 -3.55
N ASN A 399 6.76 16.84 -2.46
CA ASN A 399 8.17 17.21 -2.26
C ASN A 399 9.18 16.09 -2.46
N GLU A 400 8.75 14.90 -2.89
CA GLU A 400 9.69 13.85 -3.22
C GLU A 400 10.26 14.08 -4.63
N THR A 401 11.55 14.27 -4.69
CA THR A 401 12.31 14.54 -5.92
C THR A 401 12.11 13.38 -6.90
N THR A 402 11.36 13.63 -7.95
CA THR A 402 11.31 12.74 -9.11
C THR A 402 12.71 12.70 -9.73
N SER A 403 13.42 11.62 -9.51
CA SER A 403 14.61 11.30 -10.28
C SER A 403 14.14 10.67 -11.59
N GLY A 404 14.17 11.40 -12.66
CA GLY A 404 13.77 10.91 -13.97
C GLY A 404 14.00 11.98 -15.02
N VAL A 405 13.83 11.67 -16.29
CA VAL A 405 13.95 12.65 -17.37
C VAL A 405 13.01 13.82 -17.08
N SER A 406 13.57 14.89 -16.55
CA SER A 406 12.84 16.13 -16.33
C SER A 406 12.60 16.79 -17.69
N LEU A 407 11.59 16.31 -18.41
CA LEU A 407 11.13 16.94 -19.62
C LEU A 407 10.43 18.25 -19.25
N SER A 408 10.89 19.35 -19.81
CA SER A 408 10.34 20.68 -19.58
C SER A 408 10.08 21.37 -20.91
N GLY A 409 8.97 22.11 -21.01
CA GLY A 409 8.59 22.85 -22.19
C GLY A 409 7.47 22.20 -22.98
N THR A 410 7.15 22.80 -24.12
CA THR A 410 6.07 22.37 -25.01
C THR A 410 6.60 21.53 -26.16
N TYR A 411 6.00 20.38 -26.38
CA TYR A 411 6.27 19.48 -27.51
C TYR A 411 5.11 19.58 -28.50
N GLU A 412 5.40 19.94 -29.76
CA GLU A 412 4.37 20.17 -30.78
C GLU A 412 3.76 18.85 -31.27
N THR A 413 4.56 17.77 -31.26
CA THR A 413 4.15 16.43 -31.74
C THR A 413 4.67 15.33 -30.81
N ALA A 414 4.09 14.13 -30.92
CA ALA A 414 4.59 12.94 -30.23
C ALA A 414 6.06 12.65 -30.60
N GLN A 415 6.46 12.88 -31.88
CA GLN A 415 7.85 12.71 -32.30
C GLN A 415 8.79 13.65 -31.54
N ASP A 416 8.42 14.94 -31.37
CA ASP A 416 9.25 15.90 -30.63
C ASP A 416 9.44 15.47 -29.17
N TYR A 417 8.40 14.87 -28.56
CA TYR A 417 8.48 14.31 -27.22
C TYR A 417 9.43 13.11 -27.15
N ILE A 418 9.34 12.19 -28.11
CA ILE A 418 10.22 11.02 -28.18
C ILE A 418 11.67 11.46 -28.51
N ASP A 419 11.88 12.45 -29.38
CA ASP A 419 13.20 12.99 -29.65
C ASP A 419 13.83 13.59 -28.39
N ALA A 420 13.02 14.18 -27.51
CA ALA A 420 13.49 14.69 -26.23
C ALA A 420 13.83 13.57 -25.22
N LEU A 421 13.06 12.46 -25.19
CA LEU A 421 13.43 11.27 -24.44
C LEU A 421 14.77 10.67 -24.90
N ASN A 422 15.05 10.74 -26.20
CA ASN A 422 16.24 10.21 -26.82
C ASN A 422 17.42 11.22 -26.86
N ALA A 423 17.29 12.41 -26.26
CA ALA A 423 18.28 13.49 -26.43
C ALA A 423 19.70 13.11 -25.98
N GLU A 424 19.86 12.33 -24.92
CA GLU A 424 21.16 11.89 -24.41
C GLU A 424 21.55 10.49 -24.89
N ARG A 425 20.55 9.64 -25.15
CA ARG A 425 20.69 8.25 -25.58
C ARG A 425 19.48 7.86 -26.39
N GLU A 426 19.67 7.15 -27.51
CA GLU A 426 18.58 6.58 -28.31
C GLU A 426 18.13 5.27 -27.62
N TRP A 427 16.98 5.29 -26.95
CA TRP A 427 16.44 4.16 -26.22
C TRP A 427 14.95 3.89 -26.46
N VAL A 428 14.23 4.86 -27.08
CA VAL A 428 12.83 4.71 -27.49
C VAL A 428 12.73 4.69 -28.99
N HIS A 429 12.13 3.65 -29.53
CA HIS A 429 11.80 3.53 -30.96
C HIS A 429 10.32 3.84 -31.16
N TYR A 430 10.02 4.86 -31.96
CA TYR A 430 8.66 5.34 -32.18
C TYR A 430 8.18 5.06 -33.60
N ASP A 431 7.01 4.45 -33.75
CA ASP A 431 6.29 4.30 -35.00
C ASP A 431 5.16 5.32 -35.12
N ALA A 432 5.39 6.38 -35.89
CA ALA A 432 4.42 7.44 -36.13
C ALA A 432 3.16 6.95 -36.88
N ALA A 433 3.21 5.81 -37.59
CA ALA A 433 2.05 5.29 -38.30
C ALA A 433 1.02 4.65 -37.40
N THR A 434 1.47 4.07 -36.28
CA THR A 434 0.62 3.42 -35.27
C THR A 434 0.49 4.24 -33.98
N ASN A 435 1.27 5.31 -33.83
CA ASN A 435 1.42 6.08 -32.60
C ASN A 435 1.85 5.20 -31.41
N THR A 436 2.79 4.29 -31.63
CA THR A 436 3.29 3.37 -30.62
C THR A 436 4.80 3.46 -30.47
N ALA A 437 5.29 3.14 -29.28
CA ALA A 437 6.71 3.12 -28.98
C ALA A 437 7.12 1.79 -28.32
N THR A 438 8.38 1.41 -28.55
CA THR A 438 9.06 0.32 -27.83
C THR A 438 10.37 0.84 -27.26
N ILE A 439 10.89 0.18 -26.22
CA ILE A 439 12.18 0.52 -25.63
C ILE A 439 13.25 -0.50 -26.03
N THR A 440 14.51 -0.09 -26.01
CA THR A 440 15.66 -0.97 -26.28
C THR A 440 15.81 -2.04 -25.22
N SER A 441 15.86 -1.61 -23.94
CA SER A 441 16.06 -2.47 -22.77
C SER A 441 15.49 -1.82 -21.50
N ILE A 442 15.31 -2.60 -20.45
CA ILE A 442 14.95 -2.08 -19.11
C ILE A 442 16.13 -1.25 -18.57
N GLU A 443 17.37 -1.65 -18.82
CA GLU A 443 18.56 -0.90 -18.43
C GLU A 443 18.55 0.53 -18.99
N ASP A 444 18.30 0.69 -20.29
CA ASP A 444 18.23 2.00 -20.91
C ASP A 444 17.10 2.87 -20.36
N PHE A 445 15.94 2.26 -20.09
CA PHE A 445 14.83 2.94 -19.39
C PHE A 445 15.24 3.41 -18.00
N VAL A 446 15.88 2.54 -17.20
CA VAL A 446 16.31 2.86 -15.84
C VAL A 446 17.34 3.99 -15.87
N LEU A 447 18.35 3.90 -16.73
CA LEU A 447 19.37 4.95 -16.87
C LEU A 447 18.81 6.29 -17.36
N ALA A 448 17.70 6.27 -18.12
CA ALA A 448 17.04 7.48 -18.61
C ALA A 448 16.02 8.06 -17.61
N CYS A 449 15.26 7.22 -16.91
CA CYS A 449 14.08 7.64 -16.16
C CYS A 449 14.17 7.41 -14.65
N LYS A 450 15.16 6.68 -14.15
CA LYS A 450 15.28 6.33 -12.73
C LYS A 450 16.69 6.62 -12.20
N SER A 451 16.81 6.63 -10.87
CA SER A 451 18.10 6.56 -10.19
C SER A 451 17.90 6.00 -8.80
N ALA A 452 18.91 5.31 -8.27
CA ALA A 452 18.90 4.88 -6.88
C ALA A 452 18.90 6.12 -5.96
N SER A 453 17.76 6.42 -5.36
CA SER A 453 17.57 7.53 -4.42
C SER A 453 17.86 7.13 -2.97
N LYS A 454 17.72 5.84 -2.66
CA LYS A 454 18.00 5.26 -1.33
C LYS A 454 19.43 4.73 -1.26
N ASN A 455 20.00 4.67 -0.06
CA ASN A 455 21.29 4.05 0.19
C ASN A 455 21.26 2.55 -0.10
N LEU A 456 22.42 1.89 -0.03
CA LEU A 456 22.51 0.44 -0.08
C LEU A 456 21.83 -0.18 1.15
N GLY A 457 21.07 -1.26 0.92
CA GLY A 457 20.02 -1.66 1.86
C GLY A 457 18.91 -0.63 1.84
N ALA A 458 18.16 -0.55 0.72
CA ALA A 458 17.21 0.53 0.45
C ALA A 458 16.09 0.60 1.50
N PHE A 459 15.77 -0.52 2.12
CA PHE A 459 14.72 -0.70 3.13
C PHE A 459 15.31 -1.18 4.46
N ASP A 460 16.24 -2.13 4.45
CA ASP A 460 17.02 -2.54 5.62
C ASP A 460 18.42 -1.91 5.54
N GLN A 461 18.49 -0.62 5.81
CA GLN A 461 19.73 0.14 5.66
C GLN A 461 20.82 -0.38 6.58
N LEU A 462 22.07 -0.44 6.07
CA LEU A 462 23.22 -1.01 6.78
C LEU A 462 23.47 -0.42 8.18
N ASP A 463 23.06 0.81 8.43
CA ASP A 463 23.15 1.46 9.75
C ASP A 463 21.81 1.45 10.53
N GLY A 464 20.79 0.74 10.04
CA GLY A 464 19.48 0.65 10.68
C GLY A 464 18.66 1.95 10.66
N GLY A 465 18.99 2.89 9.79
CA GLY A 465 18.45 4.26 9.83
C GLY A 465 17.18 4.50 9.02
N GLN A 466 16.67 3.52 8.26
CA GLN A 466 15.45 3.67 7.46
C GLN A 466 14.17 3.57 8.29
N GLY A 467 13.06 4.09 7.72
CA GLY A 467 11.74 3.98 8.35
C GLY A 467 11.29 2.55 8.52
N GLU A 468 11.64 1.69 7.58
CA GLU A 468 11.34 0.26 7.59
C GLU A 468 12.13 -0.48 8.68
N ASN A 469 13.36 -0.04 9.01
CA ASN A 469 14.06 -0.53 10.19
C ASN A 469 13.28 -0.21 11.48
N THR A 470 12.74 1.02 11.60
CA THR A 470 11.88 1.38 12.74
C THR A 470 10.61 0.54 12.77
N LEU A 471 9.99 0.27 11.60
CA LEU A 471 8.81 -0.58 11.47
C LEU A 471 9.05 -1.99 12.03
N PHE A 472 10.20 -2.58 11.77
CA PHE A 472 10.55 -3.90 12.31
C PHE A 472 11.31 -3.84 13.64
N GLY A 473 11.47 -2.65 14.22
CA GLY A 473 11.91 -2.45 15.59
C GLY A 473 10.94 -3.02 16.63
N TYR A 474 11.19 -2.72 17.89
CA TYR A 474 10.48 -3.34 19.02
C TYR A 474 9.61 -2.34 19.80
N GLY A 475 9.19 -1.26 19.17
CA GLY A 475 8.33 -0.24 19.80
C GLY A 475 9.04 0.70 20.77
N ASP A 476 10.36 0.72 20.73
CA ASP A 476 11.21 1.60 21.55
C ASP A 476 11.78 2.80 20.77
N GLY A 477 11.34 2.96 19.51
CA GLY A 477 11.78 4.01 18.60
C GLY A 477 13.13 3.75 17.94
N ASN A 478 13.74 2.58 18.20
CA ASN A 478 14.97 2.15 17.54
C ASN A 478 14.63 1.24 16.35
N GLY A 479 15.43 1.34 15.27
CA GLY A 479 15.36 0.42 14.16
C GLY A 479 15.93 -0.95 14.51
N ALA A 480 15.50 -1.97 13.78
CA ALA A 480 16.11 -3.30 13.79
C ALA A 480 16.28 -3.80 12.34
N HIS A 481 17.31 -4.60 12.13
CA HIS A 481 17.52 -5.26 10.86
C HIS A 481 16.53 -6.42 10.67
N PHE A 482 16.08 -6.63 9.43
CA PHE A 482 15.02 -7.59 9.14
C PHE A 482 15.23 -8.41 7.88
N ASP A 483 16.13 -7.99 6.97
CA ASP A 483 16.42 -8.69 5.72
C ASP A 483 17.39 -9.86 5.97
N ALA A 484 16.86 -11.09 5.88
CA ALA A 484 17.62 -12.31 6.09
C ALA A 484 18.61 -12.59 4.94
N THR A 485 18.29 -12.18 3.72
CA THR A 485 19.16 -12.33 2.56
C THR A 485 20.37 -11.42 2.67
N LEU A 486 20.15 -10.14 2.95
CA LEU A 486 21.23 -9.17 3.17
C LEU A 486 22.11 -9.60 4.36
N ALA A 487 21.52 -10.06 5.46
CA ALA A 487 22.26 -10.64 6.58
C ALA A 487 23.19 -11.79 6.17
N GLY A 488 22.70 -12.69 5.30
CA GLY A 488 23.48 -13.79 4.74
C GLY A 488 24.67 -13.31 3.92
N ILE A 489 24.43 -12.34 3.03
CA ILE A 489 25.45 -11.71 2.18
C ILE A 489 26.53 -11.05 3.05
N LEU A 490 26.13 -10.24 4.03
CA LEU A 490 27.06 -9.55 4.95
C LEU A 490 27.91 -10.55 5.74
N ASN A 491 27.33 -11.67 6.17
CA ASN A 491 28.07 -12.72 6.88
C ASN A 491 29.08 -13.41 5.97
N GLU A 492 28.71 -13.74 4.72
CA GLU A 492 29.60 -14.37 3.75
C GLU A 492 30.80 -13.48 3.36
N LEU A 493 30.57 -12.17 3.24
CA LEU A 493 31.61 -11.18 2.97
C LEU A 493 32.47 -10.86 4.20
N GLY A 494 32.02 -11.25 5.40
CA GLY A 494 32.69 -10.92 6.65
C GLY A 494 32.59 -9.42 6.96
N SER A 495 31.50 -8.80 6.57
CA SER A 495 31.21 -7.38 6.78
C SER A 495 31.17 -7.00 8.26
N ASN A 496 31.52 -5.76 8.55
CA ASN A 496 31.41 -5.22 9.92
C ASN A 496 29.96 -5.09 10.40
N TYR A 497 28.98 -5.06 9.49
CA TYR A 497 27.55 -4.98 9.79
C TYR A 497 26.93 -6.35 10.14
N ALA A 498 27.57 -7.47 9.78
CA ALA A 498 27.00 -8.81 9.93
C ALA A 498 26.57 -9.17 11.37
N ALA A 499 27.28 -8.63 12.37
CA ALA A 499 26.99 -8.92 13.77
C ALA A 499 25.67 -8.28 14.24
N ASP A 500 25.36 -7.06 13.80
CA ASP A 500 24.16 -6.32 14.18
C ASP A 500 22.92 -6.98 13.54
N TYR A 501 23.00 -7.35 12.26
CA TYR A 501 21.96 -8.13 11.57
C TYR A 501 21.69 -9.47 12.26
N ALA A 502 22.75 -10.23 12.56
CA ALA A 502 22.62 -11.53 13.25
C ALA A 502 21.97 -11.39 14.64
N GLU A 503 22.26 -10.31 15.37
CA GLU A 503 21.64 -10.02 16.67
C GLU A 503 20.14 -9.75 16.49
N ASP A 504 19.77 -8.84 15.60
CA ASP A 504 18.39 -8.39 15.40
C ASP A 504 17.48 -9.51 14.91
N LEU A 505 17.94 -10.33 13.96
CA LEU A 505 17.15 -11.44 13.42
C LEU A 505 16.79 -12.52 14.47
N THR A 506 17.46 -12.55 15.64
CA THR A 506 17.16 -13.49 16.72
C THR A 506 16.33 -12.92 17.85
N LYS A 507 16.12 -11.60 17.88
CA LYS A 507 15.29 -10.94 18.89
C LYS A 507 13.80 -11.30 18.71
N GLN A 508 13.06 -11.22 19.81
CA GLN A 508 11.62 -11.46 19.84
C GLN A 508 10.91 -10.24 20.42
N ASP A 509 9.70 -9.98 19.94
CA ASP A 509 8.80 -8.96 20.47
C ASP A 509 8.08 -9.42 21.76
N SER A 510 7.14 -8.61 22.24
CA SER A 510 6.33 -8.89 23.45
C SER A 510 5.46 -10.15 23.30
N ALA A 511 5.06 -10.49 22.08
CA ALA A 511 4.29 -11.70 21.77
C ALA A 511 5.18 -12.94 21.60
N GLY A 512 6.51 -12.80 21.65
CA GLY A 512 7.49 -13.87 21.48
C GLY A 512 7.81 -14.18 20.01
N ASN A 513 7.43 -13.31 19.08
CA ASN A 513 7.65 -13.48 17.65
C ASN A 513 8.96 -12.84 17.20
N THR A 514 9.71 -13.54 16.32
CA THR A 514 10.91 -13.00 15.68
C THR A 514 10.57 -11.96 14.62
N VAL A 515 11.58 -11.21 14.17
CA VAL A 515 11.39 -10.25 13.07
C VAL A 515 10.95 -10.95 11.79
N ASP A 516 11.50 -12.12 11.44
CA ASP A 516 11.08 -12.93 10.28
C ASP A 516 9.57 -13.26 10.29
N TYR A 517 9.02 -13.62 11.46
CA TYR A 517 7.58 -13.83 11.61
C TYR A 517 6.79 -12.54 11.31
N ARG A 518 7.25 -11.38 11.79
CA ARG A 518 6.59 -10.08 11.58
C ARG A 518 6.73 -9.59 10.15
N VAL A 519 7.85 -9.87 9.49
CA VAL A 519 8.05 -9.59 8.05
C VAL A 519 7.04 -10.38 7.21
N ARG A 520 6.83 -11.67 7.49
CA ARG A 520 5.79 -12.47 6.82
C ARG A 520 4.39 -11.88 6.99
N MET A 521 4.08 -11.34 8.17
CA MET A 521 2.81 -10.64 8.40
C MET A 521 2.65 -9.41 7.51
N TYR A 522 3.75 -8.76 7.12
CA TYR A 522 3.81 -7.54 6.32
C TYR A 522 4.16 -7.77 4.84
N THR A 523 4.11 -9.02 4.39
CA THR A 523 4.38 -9.42 3.00
C THR A 523 3.10 -9.94 2.34
N PRO A 524 2.39 -9.16 1.50
CA PRO A 524 1.21 -9.64 0.78
C PRO A 524 1.48 -10.90 -0.03
N LEU A 525 2.64 -11.01 -0.70
CA LEU A 525 3.01 -12.18 -1.49
C LEU A 525 3.13 -13.47 -0.67
N TYR A 526 3.37 -13.38 0.65
CA TYR A 526 3.34 -14.54 1.54
C TYR A 526 1.98 -15.24 1.52
N TYR A 527 0.87 -14.49 1.38
CA TYR A 527 -0.50 -15.02 1.37
C TYR A 527 -1.02 -15.35 -0.04
N LEU A 528 -0.35 -14.86 -1.08
CA LEU A 528 -0.82 -14.91 -2.46
C LEU A 528 -0.06 -15.92 -3.33
N LEU A 529 1.20 -16.24 -3.03
CA LEU A 529 1.99 -17.14 -3.85
C LEU A 529 1.82 -18.60 -3.43
N GLU A 530 1.53 -19.49 -4.39
CA GLU A 530 1.41 -20.94 -4.18
C GLU A 530 2.68 -21.58 -3.58
N SER A 531 3.83 -20.95 -3.77
CA SER A 531 5.13 -21.39 -3.23
C SER A 531 5.31 -21.06 -1.75
N SER A 532 4.46 -20.20 -1.18
CA SER A 532 4.56 -19.73 0.19
C SER A 532 3.78 -20.60 1.18
N GLU A 533 4.27 -20.70 2.42
CA GLU A 533 3.58 -21.39 3.53
C GLU A 533 2.25 -20.72 3.92
N GLY A 534 2.11 -19.39 3.66
CA GLY A 534 0.90 -18.62 3.96
C GLY A 534 -0.16 -18.67 2.86
N TYR A 535 0.09 -19.37 1.76
CA TYR A 535 -0.89 -19.47 0.68
C TYR A 535 -2.20 -20.10 1.15
N GLN A 536 -3.32 -19.42 0.90
CA GLN A 536 -4.68 -19.79 1.35
C GLN A 536 -4.91 -19.77 2.87
N GLU A 537 -4.00 -19.20 3.65
CA GLU A 537 -4.16 -19.06 5.11
C GLU A 537 -4.80 -17.71 5.52
N SER A 538 -5.45 -17.03 4.57
CA SER A 538 -6.13 -15.75 4.78
C SER A 538 -7.31 -15.59 3.83
N THR A 539 -8.22 -14.67 4.16
CA THR A 539 -9.25 -14.17 3.25
C THR A 539 -8.67 -13.01 2.44
N VAL A 540 -8.75 -13.10 1.10
CA VAL A 540 -8.23 -12.09 0.17
C VAL A 540 -9.38 -11.25 -0.38
N ALA A 541 -9.17 -9.94 -0.47
CA ALA A 541 -10.13 -9.02 -1.07
C ALA A 541 -10.43 -9.39 -2.52
N LYS A 542 -11.67 -9.23 -2.94
CA LYS A 542 -12.13 -9.60 -4.28
C LYS A 542 -11.72 -8.59 -5.34
N TYR A 543 -11.61 -7.31 -4.99
CA TYR A 543 -11.39 -6.21 -5.92
C TYR A 543 -10.10 -5.47 -5.57
N TRP A 544 -9.24 -5.29 -6.56
CA TRP A 544 -7.97 -4.64 -6.40
C TRP A 544 -7.75 -3.56 -7.44
N ARG A 545 -7.24 -2.43 -6.99
CA ARG A 545 -6.78 -1.37 -7.89
C ARG A 545 -5.38 -0.92 -7.45
N ILE A 546 -4.42 -1.03 -8.35
CA ILE A 546 -3.02 -0.72 -8.09
C ILE A 546 -2.56 0.30 -9.10
N ARG A 547 -2.04 1.42 -8.64
CA ARG A 547 -1.49 2.50 -9.48
C ARG A 547 -0.10 2.84 -9.02
N THR A 548 0.83 3.02 -9.97
CA THR A 548 2.18 3.46 -9.65
C THR A 548 2.72 4.41 -10.70
N GLY A 549 3.43 5.46 -10.25
CA GLY A 549 4.19 6.31 -11.15
C GLY A 549 5.42 5.56 -11.65
N ILE A 550 5.56 5.40 -12.96
CA ILE A 550 6.63 4.58 -13.52
C ILE A 550 8.04 5.14 -13.25
N ALA A 551 8.14 6.45 -13.03
CA ALA A 551 9.40 7.14 -12.77
C ALA A 551 9.77 7.19 -11.27
N GLN A 552 8.94 6.61 -10.37
CA GLN A 552 9.27 6.62 -8.94
C GLN A 552 10.61 5.92 -8.65
N GLY A 553 11.34 6.42 -7.65
CA GLY A 553 12.61 5.87 -7.17
C GLY A 553 12.54 5.24 -5.78
N ASP A 554 11.35 5.19 -5.16
CA ASP A 554 11.16 4.72 -3.78
C ASP A 554 11.15 3.20 -3.66
N CYS A 555 10.64 2.51 -4.69
CA CYS A 555 10.74 1.06 -4.83
C CYS A 555 10.97 0.67 -6.31
N ALA A 556 11.32 -0.58 -6.52
CA ALA A 556 11.42 -1.16 -7.86
C ALA A 556 10.03 -1.43 -8.43
N LEU A 557 9.84 -1.26 -9.74
CA LEU A 557 8.58 -1.56 -10.43
C LEU A 557 8.12 -3.02 -10.22
N SER A 558 9.05 -3.93 -9.97
CA SER A 558 8.77 -5.32 -9.63
C SER A 558 7.90 -5.48 -8.37
N THR A 559 7.94 -4.54 -7.45
CA THR A 559 7.13 -4.59 -6.22
C THR A 559 5.63 -4.59 -6.53
N GLU A 560 5.18 -3.62 -7.31
CA GLU A 560 3.76 -3.50 -7.69
C GLU A 560 3.37 -4.52 -8.76
N MET A 561 4.27 -4.79 -9.70
CA MET A 561 4.03 -5.77 -10.77
C MET A 561 3.86 -7.18 -10.20
N ASN A 562 4.72 -7.60 -9.26
CA ASN A 562 4.60 -8.92 -8.63
C ASN A 562 3.32 -9.05 -7.81
N LEU A 563 2.91 -7.98 -7.12
CA LEU A 563 1.63 -7.95 -6.40
C LEU A 563 0.46 -8.12 -7.37
N ALA A 564 0.43 -7.37 -8.46
CA ALA A 564 -0.61 -7.48 -9.48
C ALA A 564 -0.68 -8.87 -10.09
N LEU A 565 0.47 -9.42 -10.51
CA LEU A 565 0.55 -10.77 -11.11
C LEU A 565 0.11 -11.88 -10.15
N ALA A 566 0.46 -11.79 -8.87
CA ALA A 566 0.02 -12.76 -7.87
C ALA A 566 -1.50 -12.71 -7.69
N LEU A 567 -2.09 -11.51 -7.66
CA LEU A 567 -3.53 -11.31 -7.55
C LEU A 567 -4.30 -11.75 -8.79
N GLU A 568 -3.79 -11.49 -10.00
CA GLU A 568 -4.42 -11.92 -11.26
C GLU A 568 -4.48 -13.44 -11.41
N ASN A 569 -3.57 -14.15 -10.74
CA ASN A 569 -3.52 -15.62 -10.73
C ASN A 569 -4.21 -16.24 -9.50
N ASP A 570 -4.79 -15.45 -8.60
CA ASP A 570 -5.47 -15.94 -7.41
C ASP A 570 -6.98 -16.09 -7.66
N GLU A 571 -7.50 -17.31 -7.58
CA GLU A 571 -8.91 -17.62 -7.83
C GLU A 571 -9.90 -16.95 -6.86
N ARG A 572 -9.42 -16.40 -5.73
CA ARG A 572 -10.22 -15.65 -4.74
C ARG A 572 -10.48 -14.21 -5.19
N VAL A 573 -9.70 -13.71 -6.16
CA VAL A 573 -9.76 -12.33 -6.68
C VAL A 573 -10.69 -12.29 -7.90
N GLU A 574 -11.63 -11.37 -7.91
CA GLU A 574 -12.59 -11.19 -9.01
C GLU A 574 -12.08 -10.20 -10.06
N SER A 575 -11.32 -9.17 -9.62
CA SER A 575 -10.81 -8.14 -10.53
C SER A 575 -9.53 -7.49 -10.00
N VAL A 576 -8.56 -7.32 -10.89
CA VAL A 576 -7.33 -6.54 -10.67
C VAL A 576 -7.25 -5.45 -11.73
N ASP A 577 -7.15 -4.21 -11.31
CA ASP A 577 -6.94 -3.04 -12.17
C ASP A 577 -5.55 -2.46 -11.87
N PHE A 578 -4.53 -2.96 -12.58
CA PHE A 578 -3.15 -2.52 -12.45
C PHE A 578 -2.76 -1.59 -13.58
N GLU A 579 -2.15 -0.44 -13.24
CA GLU A 579 -1.68 0.52 -14.24
C GLU A 579 -0.41 1.22 -13.76
N THR A 580 0.53 1.41 -14.68
CA THR A 580 1.72 2.25 -14.47
C THR A 580 1.56 3.57 -15.20
N ILE A 581 1.83 4.68 -14.52
CA ILE A 581 1.52 6.02 -15.03
C ILE A 581 2.80 6.68 -15.53
N TRP A 582 2.88 6.89 -16.84
CA TRP A 582 4.03 7.51 -17.49
C TRP A 582 4.25 8.95 -17.02
N GLY A 583 5.51 9.27 -16.71
CA GLY A 583 5.92 10.61 -16.26
C GLY A 583 5.54 10.96 -14.82
N ALA A 584 4.86 10.07 -14.10
CA ALA A 584 4.57 10.25 -12.69
C ALA A 584 5.66 9.63 -11.82
N GLY A 585 5.97 10.28 -10.69
CA GLY A 585 6.84 9.80 -9.63
C GLY A 585 6.06 9.09 -8.53
N HIS A 586 6.56 9.18 -7.30
CA HIS A 586 5.93 8.60 -6.10
C HIS A 586 4.76 9.48 -5.64
N THR A 587 3.57 9.22 -6.17
CA THR A 587 2.36 10.02 -5.93
C THR A 587 1.10 9.18 -6.15
N GLN A 588 -0.06 9.73 -5.83
CA GLN A 588 -1.36 9.17 -6.22
C GLN A 588 -1.58 9.32 -7.74
N ALA A 589 -0.74 8.61 -8.49
CA ALA A 589 -0.70 8.71 -9.93
C ALA A 589 -1.96 8.14 -10.56
N GLU A 590 -2.55 8.90 -11.49
CA GLU A 590 -3.71 8.49 -12.28
C GLU A 590 -3.48 8.79 -13.76
N ARG A 591 -4.00 7.95 -14.62
CA ARG A 591 -3.91 8.11 -16.07
C ARG A 591 -4.73 9.31 -16.56
N SER A 592 -5.87 9.55 -15.90
CA SER A 592 -6.75 10.70 -16.14
C SER A 592 -7.60 11.00 -14.91
N GLY A 593 -8.15 12.21 -14.81
CA GLY A 593 -8.97 12.61 -13.68
C GLY A 593 -8.14 12.86 -12.41
N ASN A 594 -8.76 12.69 -11.26
CA ASN A 594 -8.10 12.77 -9.97
C ASN A 594 -8.29 11.45 -9.18
N SER A 595 -7.47 11.24 -8.17
CA SER A 595 -7.42 10.00 -7.39
C SER A 595 -8.74 9.70 -6.66
N THR A 596 -9.39 10.72 -6.10
CA THR A 596 -10.65 10.56 -5.34
C THR A 596 -11.80 10.15 -6.26
N ASP A 597 -12.02 10.87 -7.37
CA ASP A 597 -13.11 10.55 -8.30
C ASP A 597 -12.91 9.18 -8.94
N ASN A 598 -11.66 8.83 -9.27
CA ASN A 598 -11.34 7.53 -9.85
C ASN A 598 -11.52 6.40 -8.83
N PHE A 599 -11.18 6.61 -7.56
CA PHE A 599 -11.46 5.64 -6.50
C PHE A 599 -12.97 5.41 -6.33
N ILE A 600 -13.76 6.48 -6.26
CA ILE A 600 -15.22 6.41 -6.15
C ILE A 600 -15.83 5.69 -7.36
N ALA A 601 -15.39 6.03 -8.57
CA ALA A 601 -15.83 5.36 -9.78
C ALA A 601 -15.49 3.86 -9.79
N TRP A 602 -14.31 3.48 -9.30
CA TRP A 602 -13.88 2.10 -9.17
C TRP A 602 -14.74 1.34 -8.15
N VAL A 603 -14.99 1.89 -6.95
CA VAL A 603 -15.89 1.27 -5.96
C VAL A 603 -17.29 1.07 -6.54
N ASN A 604 -17.83 2.08 -7.23
CA ASN A 604 -19.12 1.97 -7.90
C ASN A 604 -19.14 0.86 -8.97
N ALA A 605 -18.06 0.70 -9.73
CA ALA A 605 -17.96 -0.37 -10.73
C ALA A 605 -17.92 -1.76 -10.08
N CYS A 606 -17.13 -1.95 -9.01
CA CYS A 606 -17.05 -3.20 -8.25
C CYS A 606 -18.41 -3.63 -7.67
N LEU A 607 -19.27 -2.68 -7.31
CA LEU A 607 -20.55 -2.96 -6.67
C LEU A 607 -21.73 -3.02 -7.66
N ALA A 608 -21.50 -2.73 -8.94
CA ALA A 608 -22.50 -2.82 -10.00
C ALA A 608 -22.59 -4.23 -10.61
N GLU A 609 -21.59 -5.09 -10.39
CA GLU A 609 -21.53 -6.48 -10.81
C GLU A 609 -22.33 -7.40 -9.85
#